data_5ab2686303248bad60b75500692042be
#
_entry.id   5ab2686303248bad60b75500692042be
#
_cell.length_a   1.000
_cell.length_b   1.000
_cell.length_c   1.000
_cell.angle_alpha   90.00
_cell.angle_beta   90.00
_cell.angle_gamma   90.00
#
_symmetry.space_group_name_H-M   'P 1'
#
loop_
_entity.id
_entity.type
_entity.pdbx_description
1 polymer ?
#
loop_
_entity_poly.entity_id
_entity_poly.type
_entity_poly.pdbx_seq_one_letter_code
_entity_poly.pdbx_strand_id
1 'polypeptide(L)'
;MKCCAVVDTNVIVSALLSKKDDVATIQVLRAMLGGCFTPLYHVDILDEYEEVLHRHKFRLSEDVIRTVITAIKQYGIEVFPRSTGEILADMDDLVFYEVAMEKREDGAYLVTGNQKHYPVRDF
;
A
#
# COMPACT_ATOMS: atom_id res chain seq x y z
N MET A 1 19.71 6.14 3.50
CA MET A 1 18.93 5.32 2.55
C MET A 1 17.48 5.28 3.03
N LYS A 2 16.54 5.58 2.14
CA LYS A 2 15.13 5.58 2.51
C LYS A 2 14.60 4.16 2.60
N CYS A 3 13.70 3.92 3.58
CA CYS A 3 12.95 2.67 3.63
C CYS A 3 12.07 2.53 2.40
N CYS A 4 11.74 1.31 2.03
CA CYS A 4 10.73 1.03 1.02
C CYS A 4 9.62 0.17 1.63
N ALA A 5 8.40 0.37 1.16
CA ALA A 5 7.24 -0.31 1.75
C ALA A 5 6.12 -0.43 0.73
N VAL A 6 5.40 -1.55 0.83
CA VAL A 6 4.10 -1.73 0.16
C VAL A 6 3.03 -1.37 1.19
N VAL A 7 2.08 -0.53 0.80
CA VAL A 7 0.99 -0.11 1.69
C VAL A 7 -0.30 -0.81 1.25
N ASP A 8 -0.90 -1.57 2.17
CA ASP A 8 -2.19 -2.22 1.94
C ASP A 8 -3.26 -1.15 1.67
N THR A 9 -4.16 -1.43 0.75
CA THR A 9 -5.24 -0.51 0.35
C THR A 9 -6.03 -0.01 1.56
N ASN A 10 -6.32 -0.88 2.52
CA ASN A 10 -7.12 -0.51 3.69
C ASN A 10 -6.43 0.55 4.57
N VAL A 11 -5.11 0.59 4.58
CA VAL A 11 -4.37 1.62 5.31
C VAL A 11 -4.60 2.99 4.66
N ILE A 12 -4.56 3.05 3.33
CA ILE A 12 -4.81 4.29 2.59
C ILE A 12 -6.26 4.76 2.81
N VAL A 13 -7.21 3.84 2.69
CA VAL A 13 -8.64 4.16 2.91
C VAL A 13 -8.85 4.71 4.32
N SER A 14 -8.32 4.02 5.32
CA SER A 14 -8.45 4.44 6.71
C SER A 14 -7.87 5.83 6.93
N ALA A 15 -6.72 6.13 6.36
CA ALA A 15 -6.08 7.43 6.49
C ALA A 15 -6.93 8.54 5.86
N LEU A 16 -7.48 8.29 4.67
CA LEU A 16 -8.27 9.30 3.96
C LEU A 16 -9.63 9.55 4.60
N LEU A 17 -10.18 8.57 5.30
CA LEU A 17 -11.47 8.68 5.97
C LEU A 17 -11.37 9.16 7.41
N SER A 18 -10.18 9.16 7.99
CA SER A 18 -10.01 9.52 9.40
C SER A 18 -10.18 11.02 9.61
N LYS A 19 -10.81 11.37 10.74
CA LYS A 19 -10.97 12.76 11.17
C LYS A 19 -9.99 13.13 12.28
N LYS A 20 -9.13 12.19 12.70
CA LYS A 20 -8.14 12.40 13.77
C LYS A 20 -6.74 12.43 13.17
N ASP A 21 -5.97 13.45 13.49
CA ASP A 21 -4.64 13.66 12.92
C ASP A 21 -3.55 12.73 13.47
N ASP A 22 -3.80 12.10 14.61
CA ASP A 22 -2.78 11.33 15.33
C ASP A 22 -2.88 9.81 15.13
N VAL A 23 -3.76 9.34 14.24
CA VAL A 23 -3.84 7.90 13.98
C VAL A 23 -2.68 7.45 13.10
N ALA A 24 -2.25 6.22 13.32
CA ALA A 24 -1.09 5.65 12.64
C ALA A 24 -1.23 5.65 11.11
N THR A 25 -2.43 5.38 10.59
CA THR A 25 -2.65 5.34 9.14
C THR A 25 -2.45 6.70 8.49
N ILE A 26 -2.85 7.79 9.16
CA ILE A 26 -2.60 9.14 8.65
C ILE A 26 -1.11 9.43 8.61
N GLN A 27 -0.36 8.99 9.63
CA GLN A 27 1.08 9.19 9.65
C GLN A 27 1.77 8.46 8.51
N VAL A 28 1.31 7.25 8.17
CA VAL A 28 1.82 6.50 7.02
C VAL A 28 1.55 7.27 5.73
N LEU A 29 0.32 7.76 5.54
CA LEU A 29 -0.06 8.49 4.34
C LEU A 29 0.77 9.79 4.20
N ARG A 30 0.93 10.54 5.29
CA ARG A 30 1.75 11.76 5.28
C ARG A 30 3.19 11.47 4.93
N ALA A 31 3.76 10.40 5.50
CA ALA A 31 5.13 10.00 5.20
C ALA A 31 5.29 9.63 3.73
N MET A 32 4.32 8.92 3.17
CA MET A 32 4.34 8.56 1.75
C MET A 32 4.25 9.78 0.85
N LEU A 33 3.31 10.68 1.12
CA LEU A 33 3.11 11.89 0.31
C LEU A 33 4.28 12.86 0.45
N GLY A 34 4.96 12.86 1.58
CA GLY A 34 6.13 13.69 1.83
C GLY A 34 7.45 13.09 1.37
N GLY A 35 7.42 11.89 0.79
CA GLY A 35 8.64 11.24 0.31
C GLY A 35 9.54 10.69 1.41
N CYS A 36 8.99 10.45 2.62
CA CYS A 36 9.78 9.93 3.74
C CYS A 36 10.15 8.47 3.59
N PHE A 37 9.39 7.72 2.80
CA PHE A 37 9.77 6.37 2.38
C PHE A 37 9.39 6.18 0.91
N THR A 38 9.95 5.14 0.30
CA THR A 38 9.69 4.82 -1.11
C THR A 38 8.55 3.80 -1.18
N PRO A 39 7.37 4.16 -1.70
CA PRO A 39 6.31 3.17 -1.89
C PRO A 39 6.66 2.21 -3.02
N LEU A 40 6.41 0.94 -2.79
CA LEU A 40 6.57 -0.10 -3.80
C LEU A 40 5.21 -0.38 -4.42
N TYR A 41 5.16 -0.54 -5.72
CA TYR A 41 3.89 -0.79 -6.40
C TYR A 41 4.07 -1.69 -7.63
N HIS A 42 2.97 -2.20 -8.10
CA HIS A 42 2.81 -2.91 -9.36
C HIS A 42 1.49 -2.42 -9.96
N VAL A 43 1.31 -2.59 -11.25
CA VAL A 43 0.08 -2.12 -11.92
C VAL A 43 -1.17 -2.68 -11.23
N ASP A 44 -1.14 -3.95 -10.79
CA ASP A 44 -2.28 -4.57 -10.13
C ASP A 44 -2.59 -3.90 -8.78
N ILE A 45 -1.56 -3.43 -8.08
CA ILE A 45 -1.75 -2.68 -6.83
C ILE A 45 -2.40 -1.32 -7.11
N LEU A 46 -1.93 -0.62 -8.15
CA LEU A 46 -2.51 0.67 -8.52
C LEU A 46 -3.97 0.52 -8.96
N ASP A 47 -4.27 -0.54 -9.71
CA ASP A 47 -5.63 -0.82 -10.13
C ASP A 47 -6.54 -1.07 -8.93
N GLU A 48 -6.06 -1.80 -7.93
CA GLU A 48 -6.83 -2.02 -6.72
C GLU A 48 -7.03 -0.74 -5.93
N TYR A 49 -5.99 0.09 -5.77
CA TYR A 49 -6.15 1.39 -5.12
C TYR A 49 -7.23 2.22 -5.82
N GLU A 50 -7.17 2.33 -7.14
CA GLU A 50 -8.15 3.12 -7.88
C GLU A 50 -9.56 2.55 -7.74
N GLU A 51 -9.73 1.25 -7.87
CA GLU A 51 -11.04 0.61 -7.75
C GLU A 51 -11.65 0.85 -6.38
N VAL A 52 -10.86 0.61 -5.32
CA VAL A 52 -11.37 0.73 -3.95
C VAL A 52 -11.63 2.19 -3.60
N LEU A 53 -10.72 3.10 -3.94
CA LEU A 53 -10.87 4.52 -3.60
C LEU A 53 -12.05 5.18 -4.32
N HIS A 54 -12.47 4.64 -5.47
CA HIS A 54 -13.63 5.15 -6.21
C HIS A 54 -14.97 4.61 -5.71
N ARG A 55 -14.97 3.73 -4.70
CA ARG A 55 -16.24 3.21 -4.17
C ARG A 55 -17.07 4.34 -3.58
N HIS A 56 -18.34 4.39 -3.98
CA HIS A 56 -19.27 5.46 -3.57
C HIS A 56 -19.36 5.64 -2.06
N LYS A 57 -19.27 4.54 -1.31
CA LYS A 57 -19.41 4.59 0.14
C LYS A 57 -18.34 5.46 0.82
N PHE A 58 -17.20 5.67 0.17
CA PHE A 58 -16.11 6.47 0.75
C PHE A 58 -16.24 7.95 0.42
N ARG A 59 -16.95 8.31 -0.63
CA ARG A 59 -17.21 9.71 -1.02
C ARG A 59 -15.93 10.55 -1.19
N LEU A 60 -14.87 9.91 -1.69
CA LEU A 60 -13.62 10.61 -1.93
C LEU A 60 -13.69 11.34 -3.28
N SER A 61 -13.10 12.54 -3.32
CA SER A 61 -13.06 13.32 -4.55
C SER A 61 -12.03 12.74 -5.52
N GLU A 62 -12.26 12.96 -6.81
CA GLU A 62 -11.33 12.57 -7.86
C GLU A 62 -9.96 13.21 -7.66
N ASP A 63 -9.92 14.46 -7.19
CA ASP A 63 -8.67 15.17 -6.93
C ASP A 63 -7.84 14.52 -5.83
N VAL A 64 -8.50 14.06 -4.76
CA VAL A 64 -7.82 13.36 -3.65
C VAL A 64 -7.24 12.04 -4.15
N ILE A 65 -8.04 11.27 -4.88
CA ILE A 65 -7.59 9.97 -5.40
C ILE A 65 -6.40 10.17 -6.35
N ARG A 66 -6.49 11.13 -7.25
CA ARG A 66 -5.42 11.42 -8.21
C ARG A 66 -4.14 11.84 -7.50
N THR A 67 -4.26 12.67 -6.45
CA THR A 67 -3.10 13.10 -5.67
C THR A 67 -2.37 11.93 -5.07
N VAL A 68 -3.09 10.96 -4.47
CA VAL A 68 -2.49 9.78 -3.86
C VAL A 68 -1.80 8.92 -4.91
N ILE A 69 -2.50 8.61 -6.01
CA ILE A 69 -1.94 7.76 -7.07
C ILE A 69 -0.70 8.40 -7.71
N THR A 70 -0.77 9.71 -7.96
CA THR A 70 0.36 10.44 -8.55
C THR A 70 1.57 10.43 -7.63
N ALA A 71 1.36 10.60 -6.32
CA ALA A 71 2.46 10.56 -5.36
C ALA A 71 3.12 9.18 -5.31
N ILE A 72 2.32 8.11 -5.36
CA ILE A 72 2.86 6.75 -5.38
C ILE A 72 3.76 6.55 -6.61
N LYS A 73 3.30 6.99 -7.77
CA LYS A 73 4.09 6.88 -9.00
C LYS A 73 5.34 7.76 -8.97
N GLN A 74 5.22 8.96 -8.40
CA GLN A 74 6.32 9.92 -8.37
C GLN A 74 7.45 9.50 -7.43
N TYR A 75 7.11 9.04 -6.24
CA TYR A 75 8.08 8.66 -5.22
C TYR A 75 8.41 7.18 -5.20
N GLY A 76 7.58 6.38 -5.86
CA GLY A 76 7.64 4.93 -5.76
C GLY A 76 8.52 4.26 -6.80
N ILE A 77 8.70 2.97 -6.58
CA ILE A 77 9.42 2.09 -7.51
C ILE A 77 8.44 1.01 -7.94
N GLU A 78 8.32 0.84 -9.26
CA GLU A 78 7.52 -0.25 -9.81
C GLU A 78 8.26 -1.57 -9.64
N VAL A 79 7.57 -2.58 -9.11
CA VAL A 79 8.13 -3.90 -8.83
C VAL A 79 7.37 -4.93 -9.66
N PHE A 80 8.10 -5.87 -10.25
CA PHE A 80 7.53 -6.98 -11.03
C PHE A 80 7.78 -8.26 -10.23
N PRO A 81 6.84 -8.64 -9.34
CA PRO A 81 7.07 -9.73 -8.41
C PRO A 81 6.99 -11.09 -9.09
N ARG A 82 7.80 -12.03 -8.58
CA ARG A 82 7.67 -13.44 -8.94
C ARG A 82 6.57 -14.07 -8.10
N SER A 83 5.91 -15.09 -8.67
CA SER A 83 4.92 -15.84 -7.92
C SER A 83 5.60 -16.57 -6.76
N THR A 84 5.00 -16.48 -5.57
CA THR A 84 5.49 -17.17 -4.38
C THR A 84 4.83 -18.52 -4.18
N GLY A 85 3.70 -18.77 -4.86
CA GLY A 85 2.90 -19.97 -4.64
C GLY A 85 2.08 -19.96 -3.36
N GLU A 86 2.11 -18.85 -2.60
CA GLU A 86 1.36 -18.74 -1.35
C GLU A 86 -0.15 -18.65 -1.59
N ILE A 87 -0.91 -19.17 -0.65
CA ILE A 87 -2.36 -19.05 -0.62
C ILE A 87 -2.72 -18.24 0.62
N LEU A 88 -3.33 -17.07 0.40
CA LEU A 88 -3.71 -16.17 1.47
C LEU A 88 -5.19 -16.28 1.78
N ALA A 89 -5.59 -15.82 2.99
CA ALA A 89 -7.00 -15.78 3.39
C ALA A 89 -7.84 -14.97 2.40
N ASP A 90 -7.27 -13.88 1.87
CA ASP A 90 -7.86 -13.10 0.79
C ASP A 90 -6.82 -13.03 -0.33
N MET A 91 -7.14 -13.63 -1.47
CA MET A 91 -6.18 -13.68 -2.59
C MET A 91 -5.98 -12.32 -3.26
N ASP A 92 -6.85 -11.34 -3.01
CA ASP A 92 -6.62 -9.97 -3.48
C ASP A 92 -5.40 -9.34 -2.78
N ASP A 93 -5.03 -9.86 -1.61
CA ASP A 93 -3.84 -9.41 -0.87
C ASP A 93 -2.53 -9.98 -1.43
N LEU A 94 -2.60 -10.98 -2.29
CA LEU A 94 -1.41 -11.71 -2.74
C LEU A 94 -0.40 -10.82 -3.44
N VAL A 95 -0.86 -9.90 -4.29
CA VAL A 95 0.06 -9.02 -5.03
C VAL A 95 0.85 -8.13 -4.07
N PHE A 96 0.24 -7.65 -2.98
CA PHE A 96 0.94 -6.84 -1.98
C PHE A 96 2.04 -7.64 -1.30
N TYR A 97 1.72 -8.86 -0.91
CA TYR A 97 2.67 -9.77 -0.29
C TYR A 97 3.83 -10.08 -1.25
N GLU A 98 3.53 -10.40 -2.49
CA GLU A 98 4.56 -10.79 -3.46
C GLU A 98 5.48 -9.63 -3.82
N VAL A 99 4.95 -8.40 -3.91
CA VAL A 99 5.79 -7.23 -4.14
C VAL A 99 6.74 -7.00 -2.95
N ALA A 100 6.24 -7.12 -1.72
CA ALA A 100 7.09 -6.97 -0.54
C ALA A 100 8.17 -8.05 -0.49
N MET A 101 7.81 -9.30 -0.81
CA MET A 101 8.75 -10.42 -0.82
C MET A 101 9.83 -10.25 -1.89
N GLU A 102 9.48 -9.69 -3.04
CA GLU A 102 10.45 -9.46 -4.12
C GLU A 102 11.56 -8.50 -3.69
N LYS A 103 11.25 -7.58 -2.77
CA LYS A 103 12.19 -6.57 -2.28
C LYS A 103 12.62 -6.78 -0.82
N ARG A 104 12.37 -7.96 -0.24
CA ARG A 104 12.69 -8.21 1.18
C ARG A 104 14.18 -8.08 1.48
N GLU A 105 15.04 -8.40 0.54
CA GLU A 105 16.50 -8.28 0.71
C GLU A 105 16.92 -6.82 0.79
N ASP A 106 16.12 -5.91 0.26
CA ASP A 106 16.33 -4.47 0.35
C ASP A 106 15.67 -3.89 1.61
N GLY A 107 15.15 -4.75 2.49
CA GLY A 107 14.52 -4.32 3.73
C GLY A 107 13.09 -3.82 3.56
N ALA A 108 12.37 -4.32 2.56
CA ALA A 108 11.00 -3.88 2.31
C ALA A 108 10.04 -4.25 3.44
N TYR A 109 9.11 -3.35 3.75
CA TYR A 109 8.04 -3.56 4.72
C TYR A 109 6.71 -3.74 4.00
N LEU A 110 5.82 -4.49 4.63
CA LEU A 110 4.41 -4.54 4.23
C LEU A 110 3.61 -3.85 5.33
N VAL A 111 3.02 -2.70 5.03
CA VAL A 111 2.23 -1.93 5.97
C VAL A 111 0.77 -2.33 5.85
N THR A 112 0.24 -2.97 6.88
CA THR A 112 -1.13 -3.48 6.87
C THR A 112 -1.75 -3.39 8.26
N GLY A 113 -3.08 -3.24 8.29
CA GLY A 113 -3.86 -3.37 9.52
C GLY A 113 -4.32 -4.82 9.79
N ASN A 114 -4.07 -5.74 8.85
CA ASN A 114 -4.58 -7.11 8.89
C ASN A 114 -3.45 -8.14 8.82
N GLN A 115 -2.59 -8.13 9.84
CA GLN A 115 -1.41 -9.01 9.88
C GLN A 115 -1.75 -10.49 9.70
N LYS A 116 -2.91 -10.93 10.21
CA LYS A 116 -3.32 -12.34 10.08
C LYS A 116 -3.64 -12.77 8.66
N HIS A 117 -3.76 -11.82 7.71
CA HIS A 117 -3.93 -12.15 6.31
C HIS A 117 -2.62 -12.52 5.62
N TYR A 118 -1.48 -12.31 6.28
CA TYR A 118 -0.15 -12.50 5.70
C TYR A 118 0.71 -13.43 6.53
N PRO A 119 1.65 -14.18 5.91
CA PRO A 119 2.58 -15.03 6.65
C PRO A 119 3.58 -14.20 7.44
N VAL A 120 3.38 -14.09 8.76
CA VAL A 120 4.23 -13.27 9.64
C VAL A 120 5.69 -13.75 9.62
N ARG A 121 5.91 -15.05 9.43
CA ARG A 121 7.26 -15.64 9.40
C ARG A 121 8.18 -15.08 8.33
N ASP A 122 7.62 -14.41 7.33
CA ASP A 122 8.38 -13.91 6.18
C ASP A 122 8.84 -12.46 6.34
N PHE A 123 8.49 -11.83 7.47
CA PHE A 123 8.81 -10.42 7.71
C PHE A 123 9.45 -10.16 9.07
#